data_01ac500fb4e4b9f5a62d20969d7084fb
#
_entry.id   01ac500fb4e4b9f5a62d20969d7084fb
#
_cell.length_a   1.000
_cell.length_b   1.000
_cell.length_c   1.000
_cell.angle_alpha   90.00
_cell.angle_beta   90.00
_cell.angle_gamma   90.00
#
_symmetry.space_group_name_H-M   'P 1'
#
loop_
_entity.id
_entity.type
_entity.pdbx_description
1 polymer ?
#
loop_
_entity_poly.entity_id
_entity_poly.type
_entity_poly.pdbx_seq_one_letter_code
_entity_poly.pdbx_strand_id
1 'polypeptide(L)'
;MAKPRLLKLAGLVLIVVLAAAAYLLLWPVITQKAEHRLAAIGLTPNEVAANGPLPGDVSLYLKELACAEKLPTPGYYRSINGAELTDAQRSGLFTCATFTGAFSGPNQVYAWRSADGYQGASYINNRKPGELYITGGDFPPASGPIPAGPFIAKADATTGRQIWRTYLDNGNASGAWIASTNLNILPNGNIVTAWANQVVLLDGDTGRILKHNTLPTGPTGAADANYKHLTIAPDGTVILKDQTRPTGCTLQGTMAILKCSMEGMKQGASNMVAVHPETLEVLDSIALPEPATVPHIIAMFEGKIAIYVGVNSGALRYFWDPAARKLSQDKSWVVAPMQKGQTTSDAPSILGDWIVLQTNGIGSDTVASSIVVAHQKDAAKTKVIFPFGPLKPGEWSFAPPKPQTDPENSMIYSADMGVGKVAGIKLDQATGEMKTVFVIENSTNAFQPLLGPKDQRVLLLSNFKRRVESEPLKLALFTGNYNEQVTWRDAATGRIIAESDFFEPLTLGSLITPGFGGRVYFPTGKGFIAMQVMPAPTAQK
;
A
#
# COMPACT_ATOMS: atom_id res chain seq x y z
N MET A 1 -60.90 -24.50 7.56
CA MET A 1 -60.29 -24.53 6.19
C MET A 1 -59.03 -23.67 6.07
N ALA A 2 -57.91 -24.00 6.73
CA ALA A 2 -56.68 -23.19 6.73
C ALA A 2 -55.40 -23.97 6.32
N LYS A 3 -55.52 -25.25 5.94
CA LYS A 3 -54.36 -26.11 5.63
C LYS A 3 -53.62 -25.88 4.28
N PRO A 4 -54.22 -25.41 3.16
CA PRO A 4 -53.49 -25.34 1.90
C PRO A 4 -52.54 -24.11 1.78
N ARG A 5 -52.72 -23.06 2.57
CA ARG A 5 -51.83 -21.90 2.54
C ARG A 5 -50.51 -22.12 3.28
N LEU A 6 -50.56 -22.83 4.40
CA LEU A 6 -49.34 -23.18 5.17
C LEU A 6 -48.40 -24.14 4.40
N LEU A 7 -48.97 -25.12 3.67
CA LEU A 7 -48.15 -26.02 2.84
C LEU A 7 -47.44 -25.29 1.68
N LYS A 8 -48.10 -24.29 1.07
CA LYS A 8 -47.50 -23.50 0.00
C LYS A 8 -46.39 -22.56 0.55
N LEU A 9 -46.57 -22.00 1.75
CA LEU A 9 -45.56 -21.19 2.40
C LEU A 9 -44.35 -22.02 2.83
N ALA A 10 -44.55 -23.19 3.40
CA ALA A 10 -43.48 -24.11 3.76
C ALA A 10 -42.69 -24.61 2.54
N GLY A 11 -43.37 -24.89 1.42
CA GLY A 11 -42.72 -25.24 0.16
C GLY A 11 -41.88 -24.11 -0.42
N LEU A 12 -42.37 -22.85 -0.33
CA LEU A 12 -41.63 -21.69 -0.81
C LEU A 12 -40.38 -21.43 0.05
N VAL A 13 -40.50 -21.53 1.37
CA VAL A 13 -39.37 -21.41 2.30
C VAL A 13 -38.34 -22.50 2.07
N LEU A 14 -38.75 -23.73 1.84
CA LEU A 14 -37.84 -24.83 1.54
C LEU A 14 -37.09 -24.61 0.22
N ILE A 15 -37.75 -24.09 -0.82
CA ILE A 15 -37.13 -23.79 -2.11
C ILE A 15 -36.10 -22.66 -1.95
N VAL A 16 -36.41 -21.62 -1.17
CA VAL A 16 -35.48 -20.50 -0.90
C VAL A 16 -34.27 -20.99 -0.11
N VAL A 17 -34.47 -21.83 0.91
CA VAL A 17 -33.39 -22.40 1.71
C VAL A 17 -32.52 -23.35 0.86
N LEU A 18 -33.09 -24.15 0.02
CA LEU A 18 -32.35 -25.06 -0.89
C LEU A 18 -31.60 -24.27 -1.97
N ALA A 19 -32.18 -23.19 -2.48
CA ALA A 19 -31.49 -22.29 -3.44
C ALA A 19 -30.34 -21.54 -2.78
N ALA A 20 -30.51 -21.06 -1.54
CA ALA A 20 -29.44 -20.43 -0.77
C ALA A 20 -28.32 -21.41 -0.41
N ALA A 21 -28.66 -22.63 -0.01
CA ALA A 21 -27.70 -23.70 0.26
C ALA A 21 -26.94 -24.10 -1.01
N ALA A 22 -27.65 -24.28 -2.15
CA ALA A 22 -27.02 -24.56 -3.43
C ALA A 22 -26.12 -23.41 -3.89
N TYR A 23 -26.52 -22.16 -3.67
CA TYR A 23 -25.70 -20.98 -3.96
C TYR A 23 -24.44 -20.96 -3.09
N LEU A 24 -24.54 -21.20 -1.79
CA LEU A 24 -23.41 -21.23 -0.87
C LEU A 24 -22.45 -22.42 -1.13
N LEU A 25 -22.96 -23.56 -1.56
CA LEU A 25 -22.15 -24.74 -1.86
C LEU A 25 -21.55 -24.73 -3.27
N LEU A 26 -22.26 -24.16 -4.24
CA LEU A 26 -21.82 -24.13 -5.64
C LEU A 26 -21.03 -22.88 -5.98
N TRP A 27 -21.18 -21.82 -5.19
CA TRP A 27 -20.45 -20.55 -5.42
C TRP A 27 -18.93 -20.73 -5.46
N PRO A 28 -18.28 -21.45 -4.52
CA PRO A 28 -16.84 -21.72 -4.61
C PRO A 28 -16.46 -22.52 -5.85
N VAL A 29 -17.31 -23.48 -6.26
CA VAL A 29 -17.06 -24.32 -7.44
C VAL A 29 -17.30 -23.56 -8.75
N ILE A 30 -18.27 -22.65 -8.75
CA ILE A 30 -18.58 -21.80 -9.91
C ILE A 30 -17.49 -20.74 -10.07
N THR A 31 -17.02 -20.12 -8.98
CA THR A 31 -15.91 -19.17 -9.01
C THR A 31 -14.62 -19.86 -9.45
N GLN A 32 -14.29 -21.01 -8.90
CA GLN A 32 -13.11 -21.77 -9.29
C GLN A 32 -13.14 -22.25 -10.75
N LYS A 33 -14.29 -22.68 -11.27
CA LYS A 33 -14.46 -23.02 -12.70
C LYS A 33 -14.49 -21.80 -13.62
N ALA A 34 -15.03 -20.66 -13.16
CA ALA A 34 -14.98 -19.41 -13.90
C ALA A 34 -13.55 -18.87 -13.96
N GLU A 35 -12.79 -18.95 -12.86
CA GLU A 35 -11.39 -18.61 -12.81
C GLU A 35 -10.54 -19.47 -13.75
N HIS A 36 -10.76 -20.79 -13.80
CA HIS A 36 -10.09 -21.69 -14.76
C HIS A 36 -10.49 -21.42 -16.22
N ARG A 37 -11.73 -21.06 -16.51
CA ARG A 37 -12.17 -20.70 -17.87
C ARG A 37 -11.68 -19.32 -18.30
N LEU A 38 -11.63 -18.35 -17.39
CA LEU A 38 -11.17 -16.99 -17.66
C LEU A 38 -9.64 -16.94 -17.78
N ALA A 39 -8.91 -17.78 -17.04
CA ALA A 39 -7.48 -18.00 -17.25
C ALA A 39 -7.17 -18.63 -18.62
N ALA A 40 -8.12 -19.39 -19.19
CA ALA A 40 -7.97 -20.00 -20.51
C ALA A 40 -8.34 -19.06 -21.69
N ILE A 41 -9.03 -17.94 -21.43
CA ILE A 41 -9.27 -16.87 -22.42
C ILE A 41 -8.16 -15.80 -22.29
N GLY A 42 -6.97 -16.22 -21.91
CA GLY A 42 -5.86 -15.39 -21.54
C GLY A 42 -5.48 -14.33 -22.57
N LEU A 43 -5.54 -13.07 -22.17
CA LEU A 43 -4.47 -12.16 -22.51
C LEU A 43 -3.26 -12.63 -21.69
N THR A 44 -2.49 -13.57 -22.23
CA THR A 44 -1.17 -13.88 -21.69
C THR A 44 -0.37 -12.60 -21.78
N PRO A 45 0.17 -12.07 -20.67
CA PRO A 45 1.23 -11.09 -20.76
C PRO A 45 2.27 -11.69 -21.71
N ASN A 46 2.83 -10.91 -22.62
CA ASN A 46 3.97 -11.35 -23.40
C ASN A 46 4.95 -11.95 -22.41
N GLU A 47 5.28 -13.23 -22.57
CA GLU A 47 6.17 -13.92 -21.64
C GLU A 47 7.48 -13.16 -21.63
N VAL A 48 7.63 -12.37 -20.58
CA VAL A 48 8.87 -11.68 -20.31
C VAL A 48 9.92 -12.75 -20.21
N ALA A 49 10.98 -12.63 -20.96
CA ALA A 49 12.02 -13.66 -21.10
C ALA A 49 12.45 -14.18 -19.72
N ALA A 50 12.01 -15.39 -19.39
CA ALA A 50 12.21 -16.02 -18.07
C ALA A 50 13.68 -16.31 -17.74
N ASN A 51 14.61 -16.09 -18.68
CA ASN A 51 16.00 -16.56 -18.64
C ASN A 51 17.05 -15.51 -19.01
N GLY A 52 16.80 -14.25 -18.77
CA GLY A 52 17.80 -13.20 -18.94
C GLY A 52 18.13 -12.51 -17.62
N PRO A 53 19.20 -11.71 -17.53
CA PRO A 53 19.41 -10.82 -16.39
C PRO A 53 18.21 -9.89 -16.24
N LEU A 54 17.88 -9.52 -15.00
CA LEU A 54 16.85 -8.50 -14.76
C LEU A 54 17.23 -7.23 -15.54
N PRO A 55 16.23 -6.55 -16.14
CA PRO A 55 16.50 -5.25 -16.74
C PRO A 55 17.12 -4.32 -15.69
N GLY A 56 17.98 -3.43 -16.10
CA GLY A 56 18.64 -2.47 -15.23
C GLY A 56 20.02 -2.08 -15.73
N ASP A 57 20.43 -0.87 -15.41
CA ASP A 57 21.72 -0.30 -15.81
C ASP A 57 22.66 -0.24 -14.60
N VAL A 58 23.62 -1.14 -14.55
CA VAL A 58 24.63 -1.22 -13.47
C VAL A 58 25.55 0.00 -13.43
N SER A 59 25.67 0.75 -14.53
CA SER A 59 26.49 1.97 -14.59
C SER A 59 25.95 3.08 -13.70
N LEU A 60 24.66 3.02 -13.35
CA LEU A 60 23.99 3.99 -12.49
C LEU A 60 24.25 3.76 -10.98
N TYR A 61 24.67 2.57 -10.59
CA TYR A 61 24.73 2.15 -9.18
C TYR A 61 25.55 3.10 -8.30
N LEU A 62 26.73 3.50 -8.74
CA LEU A 62 27.60 4.39 -7.95
C LEU A 62 26.98 5.78 -7.78
N LYS A 63 26.37 6.32 -8.83
CA LYS A 63 25.68 7.62 -8.78
C LYS A 63 24.48 7.57 -7.85
N GLU A 64 23.64 6.56 -7.97
CA GLU A 64 22.44 6.38 -7.18
C GLU A 64 22.77 6.12 -5.70
N LEU A 65 23.81 5.32 -5.43
CA LEU A 65 24.29 5.09 -4.07
C LEU A 65 24.82 6.38 -3.42
N ALA A 66 25.67 7.13 -4.14
CA ALA A 66 26.19 8.40 -3.66
C ALA A 66 25.09 9.46 -3.40
N CYS A 67 23.98 9.38 -4.13
CA CYS A 67 22.78 10.16 -3.86
C CYS A 67 22.09 9.67 -2.57
N ALA A 68 21.83 8.36 -2.48
CA ALA A 68 21.13 7.75 -1.35
C ALA A 68 21.84 7.97 -0.01
N GLU A 69 23.17 7.96 0.02
CA GLU A 69 23.98 8.24 1.20
C GLU A 69 23.74 9.65 1.79
N LYS A 70 23.23 10.58 0.98
CA LYS A 70 22.93 11.97 1.38
C LYS A 70 21.47 12.16 1.82
N LEU A 71 20.62 11.15 1.68
CA LEU A 71 19.22 11.27 2.06
C LEU A 71 19.08 11.50 3.57
N PRO A 72 18.23 12.44 3.99
CA PRO A 72 17.98 12.74 5.41
C PRO A 72 16.98 11.72 6.00
N THR A 73 17.36 10.44 6.03
CA THR A 73 16.52 9.35 6.54
C THR A 73 17.10 8.77 7.84
N PRO A 74 17.10 9.53 8.95
CA PRO A 74 17.57 9.01 10.23
C PRO A 74 16.73 7.80 10.64
N GLY A 75 17.39 6.83 11.28
CA GLY A 75 16.75 5.58 11.69
C GLY A 75 16.71 4.49 10.61
N TYR A 76 16.98 4.80 9.36
CA TYR A 76 16.97 3.86 8.24
C TYR A 76 18.35 3.70 7.60
N TYR A 77 18.55 2.54 6.98
CA TYR A 77 19.68 2.35 6.06
C TYR A 77 19.53 3.31 4.87
N ARG A 78 20.58 4.05 4.55
CA ARG A 78 20.57 5.00 3.45
C ARG A 78 20.62 4.27 2.11
N SER A 79 19.46 4.12 1.51
CA SER A 79 19.21 3.43 0.26
C SER A 79 18.17 4.18 -0.58
N ILE A 80 18.00 3.80 -1.83
CA ILE A 80 16.86 4.29 -2.65
C ILE A 80 15.54 3.91 -1.97
N ASN A 81 15.44 2.70 -1.44
CA ASN A 81 14.22 2.18 -0.84
C ASN A 81 14.51 1.26 0.35
N GLY A 82 15.02 1.81 1.45
CA GLY A 82 15.29 1.09 2.71
C GLY A 82 14.06 0.89 3.59
N ALA A 83 12.93 1.50 3.24
CA ALA A 83 11.67 1.44 3.97
C ALA A 83 10.49 1.50 3.01
N GLU A 84 9.30 1.17 3.48
CA GLU A 84 8.08 1.41 2.69
C GLU A 84 7.95 2.91 2.39
N LEU A 85 7.87 3.24 1.08
CA LEU A 85 7.77 4.62 0.60
C LEU A 85 8.90 5.54 1.11
N THR A 86 10.12 5.01 1.17
CA THR A 86 11.41 5.69 1.41
C THR A 86 11.78 6.05 2.84
N ASP A 87 10.87 6.60 3.65
CA ASP A 87 11.22 7.26 4.91
C ASP A 87 10.09 7.22 5.96
N ALA A 88 10.34 7.83 7.12
CA ALA A 88 9.38 7.92 8.22
C ALA A 88 8.10 8.71 7.89
N GLN A 89 8.14 9.60 6.91
CA GLN A 89 6.97 10.32 6.41
C GLN A 89 6.20 9.53 5.36
N ARG A 90 6.73 8.36 4.95
CA ARG A 90 6.20 7.60 3.81
C ARG A 90 6.03 8.51 2.60
N SER A 91 7.06 9.31 2.33
CA SER A 91 6.99 10.37 1.33
C SER A 91 6.74 9.83 -0.08
N GLY A 92 7.21 8.61 -0.38
CA GLY A 92 7.12 8.05 -1.72
C GLY A 92 7.90 8.85 -2.78
N LEU A 93 8.85 9.67 -2.32
CA LEU A 93 9.66 10.55 -3.14
C LEU A 93 11.07 9.96 -3.33
N PHE A 94 11.26 9.22 -4.41
CA PHE A 94 12.49 8.50 -4.73
C PHE A 94 13.43 9.37 -5.57
N THR A 95 13.95 10.45 -4.99
CA THR A 95 14.78 11.43 -5.70
C THR A 95 16.09 10.85 -6.25
N CYS A 96 16.58 9.77 -5.65
CA CYS A 96 17.81 9.09 -6.07
C CYS A 96 17.58 7.98 -7.11
N ALA A 97 16.34 7.59 -7.35
CA ALA A 97 16.00 6.63 -8.39
C ALA A 97 16.04 7.30 -9.77
N THR A 98 16.67 6.64 -10.73
CA THR A 98 16.86 7.18 -12.08
C THR A 98 15.74 6.71 -13.01
N PHE A 99 15.14 7.63 -13.75
CA PHE A 99 14.35 7.31 -14.94
C PHE A 99 15.31 7.19 -16.12
N THR A 100 15.38 6.01 -16.74
CA THR A 100 16.35 5.70 -17.80
C THR A 100 15.81 5.92 -19.22
N GLY A 101 14.51 6.22 -19.34
CA GLY A 101 13.88 6.58 -20.61
C GLY A 101 14.14 8.02 -21.05
N ALA A 102 13.67 8.35 -22.24
CA ALA A 102 13.61 9.72 -22.73
C ALA A 102 12.38 10.42 -22.14
N PHE A 103 12.56 11.57 -21.45
CA PHE A 103 11.44 12.34 -20.91
C PHE A 103 10.54 12.90 -22.02
N SER A 104 11.13 13.19 -23.17
CA SER A 104 10.43 13.57 -24.40
C SER A 104 10.87 12.64 -25.52
N GLY A 105 9.97 11.81 -26.01
CA GLY A 105 10.23 10.88 -27.11
C GLY A 105 9.64 9.49 -26.86
N PRO A 106 9.74 8.60 -27.83
CA PRO A 106 9.24 7.25 -27.69
C PRO A 106 10.13 6.44 -26.74
N ASN A 107 9.49 5.66 -25.89
CA ASN A 107 10.14 4.77 -24.94
C ASN A 107 9.64 3.33 -25.12
N GLN A 108 10.46 2.37 -24.70
CA GLN A 108 10.10 0.96 -24.59
C GLN A 108 10.34 0.50 -23.16
N VAL A 109 9.43 -0.30 -22.62
CA VAL A 109 9.58 -0.92 -21.30
C VAL A 109 10.08 -2.35 -21.48
N TYR A 110 11.21 -2.64 -20.86
CA TYR A 110 11.72 -3.99 -20.73
C TYR A 110 11.27 -4.53 -19.38
N ALA A 111 10.72 -5.73 -19.38
CA ALA A 111 10.20 -6.35 -18.19
C ALA A 111 10.75 -7.77 -18.04
N TRP A 112 10.88 -8.23 -16.81
CA TRP A 112 11.31 -9.56 -16.43
C TRP A 112 10.47 -10.03 -15.23
N ARG A 113 10.05 -11.28 -15.26
CA ARG A 113 9.26 -11.89 -14.19
C ARG A 113 10.13 -12.81 -13.34
N SER A 114 9.96 -12.77 -12.01
CA SER A 114 10.65 -13.68 -11.10
C SER A 114 10.29 -15.14 -11.40
N ALA A 115 11.33 -15.99 -11.58
CA ALA A 115 11.16 -17.42 -11.83
C ALA A 115 10.83 -18.20 -10.56
N ASP A 116 11.33 -17.74 -9.41
CA ASP A 116 11.15 -18.41 -8.12
C ASP A 116 9.91 -17.85 -7.46
N GLY A 117 8.82 -18.59 -7.44
CA GLY A 117 7.53 -18.21 -6.90
C GLY A 117 7.55 -17.44 -5.58
N TYR A 118 7.88 -16.16 -5.61
CA TYR A 118 7.71 -15.23 -4.49
C TYR A 118 6.21 -14.93 -4.33
N GLN A 119 5.44 -15.97 -4.11
CA GLN A 119 3.98 -15.91 -4.07
C GLN A 119 3.51 -14.96 -2.97
N GLY A 120 2.54 -14.13 -3.32
CA GLY A 120 2.00 -13.13 -2.42
C GLY A 120 3.03 -12.05 -2.06
N ALA A 121 4.01 -11.77 -2.94
CA ALA A 121 4.91 -10.63 -2.74
C ALA A 121 4.11 -9.34 -2.58
N SER A 122 4.40 -8.57 -1.53
CA SER A 122 3.68 -7.35 -1.21
C SER A 122 4.60 -6.13 -1.17
N TYR A 123 5.77 -6.25 -0.55
CA TYR A 123 6.74 -5.17 -0.43
C TYR A 123 8.08 -5.62 -0.98
N ILE A 124 8.74 -4.72 -1.72
CA ILE A 124 10.07 -4.93 -2.27
C ILE A 124 10.94 -3.75 -1.84
N ASN A 125 12.02 -4.04 -1.12
CA ASN A 125 12.96 -3.05 -0.65
C ASN A 125 14.36 -3.37 -1.14
N ASN A 126 15.28 -2.42 -1.06
CA ASN A 126 16.69 -2.63 -1.37
C ASN A 126 17.59 -1.92 -0.34
N ARG A 127 18.71 -2.54 0.00
CA ARG A 127 19.72 -1.98 0.88
C ARG A 127 20.87 -1.41 0.05
N LYS A 128 21.43 -2.23 -0.82
CA LYS A 128 22.56 -1.89 -1.70
C LYS A 128 22.23 -2.27 -3.14
N PRO A 129 22.96 -1.73 -4.12
CA PRO A 129 22.91 -2.26 -5.47
C PRO A 129 23.15 -3.79 -5.47
N GLY A 130 22.35 -4.52 -6.23
CA GLY A 130 22.39 -5.98 -6.26
C GLY A 130 21.59 -6.72 -5.18
N GLU A 131 21.01 -6.03 -4.21
CA GLU A 131 20.21 -6.65 -3.14
C GLU A 131 18.72 -6.28 -3.25
N LEU A 132 17.85 -7.29 -3.17
CA LEU A 132 16.40 -7.12 -3.00
C LEU A 132 15.95 -7.84 -1.74
N TYR A 133 15.07 -7.21 -0.99
CA TYR A 133 14.34 -7.80 0.12
C TYR A 133 12.87 -7.82 -0.21
N ILE A 134 12.22 -8.97 -0.06
CA ILE A 134 10.86 -9.21 -0.50
C ILE A 134 10.06 -9.73 0.69
N THR A 135 8.96 -9.04 1.00
CA THR A 135 7.96 -9.52 1.94
C THR A 135 6.86 -10.23 1.15
N GLY A 136 6.45 -11.40 1.57
CA GLY A 136 5.42 -12.17 0.86
C GLY A 136 4.79 -13.26 1.72
N GLY A 137 4.01 -14.10 1.07
CA GLY A 137 3.35 -15.24 1.70
C GLY A 137 2.05 -14.92 2.45
N ASP A 138 1.59 -13.69 2.40
CA ASP A 138 0.47 -13.19 3.19
C ASP A 138 -0.85 -13.10 2.45
N PHE A 139 -0.76 -12.85 1.15
CA PHE A 139 -1.95 -12.77 0.32
C PHE A 139 -2.18 -14.11 -0.36
N PRO A 140 -3.33 -14.75 -0.16
CA PRO A 140 -3.69 -15.83 -1.04
C PRO A 140 -3.72 -15.26 -2.45
N PRO A 141 -2.96 -15.84 -3.40
CA PRO A 141 -3.04 -15.42 -4.79
C PRO A 141 -4.50 -15.58 -5.25
N ALA A 142 -4.95 -14.70 -6.13
CA ALA A 142 -6.28 -14.79 -6.73
C ALA A 142 -6.50 -16.17 -7.42
N SER A 143 -5.40 -16.89 -7.73
CA SER A 143 -5.40 -18.27 -8.19
C SER A 143 -4.09 -18.94 -7.80
N GLY A 144 -4.15 -20.07 -7.12
CA GLY A 144 -2.95 -20.85 -6.74
C GLY A 144 -2.99 -21.40 -5.32
N PRO A 145 -1.98 -22.20 -4.93
CA PRO A 145 -1.89 -22.74 -3.58
C PRO A 145 -1.67 -21.60 -2.56
N ILE A 146 -2.26 -21.76 -1.39
CA ILE A 146 -2.01 -20.86 -0.25
C ILE A 146 -0.52 -20.92 0.07
N PRO A 147 0.17 -19.77 0.20
CA PRO A 147 1.57 -19.73 0.61
C PRO A 147 1.79 -20.45 1.95
N ALA A 148 3.01 -20.94 2.17
CA ALA A 148 3.36 -21.64 3.41
C ALA A 148 3.41 -20.72 4.66
N GLY A 149 3.08 -19.44 4.52
CA GLY A 149 3.04 -18.44 5.58
C GLY A 149 3.86 -17.19 5.21
N PRO A 150 3.77 -16.14 6.04
CA PRO A 150 4.47 -14.88 5.81
C PRO A 150 5.99 -15.08 5.88
N PHE A 151 6.69 -14.47 4.92
CA PHE A 151 8.14 -14.57 4.84
C PHE A 151 8.81 -13.24 4.51
N ILE A 152 10.09 -13.15 4.88
CA ILE A 152 11.05 -12.22 4.28
C ILE A 152 12.03 -13.05 3.46
N ALA A 153 12.33 -12.61 2.25
CA ALA A 153 13.33 -13.22 1.41
C ALA A 153 14.34 -12.17 0.92
N LYS A 154 15.60 -12.57 0.76
CA LYS A 154 16.61 -11.81 0.04
C LYS A 154 16.81 -12.45 -1.33
N ALA A 155 16.87 -11.61 -2.35
CA ALA A 155 17.16 -12.01 -3.71
C ALA A 155 18.29 -11.17 -4.30
N ASP A 156 18.99 -11.74 -5.26
CA ASP A 156 19.94 -11.04 -6.11
C ASP A 156 19.17 -10.17 -7.12
N ALA A 157 19.41 -8.86 -7.10
CA ALA A 157 18.69 -7.91 -7.95
C ALA A 157 19.05 -8.01 -9.45
N THR A 158 20.13 -8.70 -9.80
CA THR A 158 20.58 -8.88 -11.18
C THR A 158 19.95 -10.13 -11.81
N THR A 159 19.76 -11.18 -11.01
CA THR A 159 19.27 -12.48 -11.50
C THR A 159 17.87 -12.83 -11.01
N GLY A 160 17.35 -12.14 -9.97
CA GLY A 160 16.10 -12.47 -9.30
C GLY A 160 16.14 -13.76 -8.46
N ARG A 161 17.33 -14.40 -8.34
CA ARG A 161 17.47 -15.66 -7.61
C ARG A 161 17.44 -15.42 -6.12
N GLN A 162 16.68 -16.26 -5.42
CA GLN A 162 16.60 -16.24 -3.97
C GLN A 162 17.96 -16.60 -3.35
N ILE A 163 18.40 -15.77 -2.40
CA ILE A 163 19.60 -16.02 -1.59
C ILE A 163 19.22 -16.73 -0.30
N TRP A 164 18.21 -16.19 0.41
CA TRP A 164 17.64 -16.82 1.59
C TRP A 164 16.15 -16.47 1.72
N ARG A 165 15.43 -17.25 2.54
CA ARG A 165 14.05 -17.00 2.94
C ARG A 165 13.85 -17.39 4.39
N THR A 166 13.17 -16.54 5.14
CA THR A 166 12.81 -16.77 6.54
C THR A 166 11.32 -16.59 6.72
N TYR A 167 10.66 -17.61 7.24
CA TYR A 167 9.26 -17.54 7.61
C TYR A 167 9.12 -16.88 8.98
N LEU A 168 8.12 -16.01 9.11
CA LEU A 168 7.88 -15.22 10.33
C LEU A 168 6.97 -15.95 11.32
N ASP A 169 6.16 -16.91 10.83
CA ASP A 169 5.27 -17.69 11.69
C ASP A 169 6.07 -18.69 12.54
N ASN A 170 6.01 -18.51 13.85
CA ASN A 170 6.62 -19.41 14.83
C ASN A 170 5.58 -20.21 15.63
N GLY A 171 4.30 -20.21 15.17
CA GLY A 171 3.19 -20.89 15.84
C GLY A 171 2.65 -20.18 17.10
N ASN A 172 3.24 -19.06 17.50
CA ASN A 172 2.84 -18.32 18.72
C ASN A 172 2.16 -16.98 18.41
N ALA A 173 2.02 -16.62 17.15
CA ALA A 173 1.42 -15.36 16.75
C ALA A 173 -0.10 -15.39 16.88
N SER A 174 -0.67 -14.31 17.38
CA SER A 174 -2.11 -14.07 17.45
C SER A 174 -2.46 -12.84 16.60
N GLY A 175 -3.62 -12.83 15.97
CA GLY A 175 -4.04 -11.75 15.07
C GLY A 175 -3.52 -11.91 13.63
N ALA A 176 -3.18 -13.12 13.23
CA ALA A 176 -2.67 -13.47 11.90
C ALA A 176 -3.77 -13.51 10.81
N TRP A 177 -4.64 -12.54 10.78
CA TRP A 177 -5.79 -12.49 9.85
C TRP A 177 -5.56 -11.61 8.64
N ILE A 178 -4.48 -10.84 8.62
CA ILE A 178 -4.08 -9.97 7.50
C ILE A 178 -2.57 -10.08 7.28
N ALA A 179 -2.13 -9.67 6.11
CA ALA A 179 -0.74 -9.64 5.68
C ALA A 179 0.22 -9.06 6.72
N SER A 180 1.47 -9.51 6.68
CA SER A 180 2.57 -8.94 7.45
C SER A 180 2.73 -7.44 7.17
N THR A 181 3.43 -6.75 8.06
CA THR A 181 3.85 -5.38 7.79
C THR A 181 4.95 -5.33 6.74
N ASN A 182 5.21 -4.13 6.23
CA ASN A 182 6.44 -3.82 5.51
C ASN A 182 7.68 -4.19 6.33
N LEU A 183 8.79 -4.36 5.67
CA LEU A 183 10.09 -4.42 6.31
C LEU A 183 10.75 -3.04 6.29
N ASN A 184 11.56 -2.76 7.32
CA ASN A 184 12.40 -1.58 7.37
C ASN A 184 13.85 -2.00 7.64
N ILE A 185 14.80 -1.41 6.95
CA ILE A 185 16.21 -1.73 7.07
C ILE A 185 16.85 -0.70 8.01
N LEU A 186 17.34 -1.19 9.13
CA LEU A 186 18.03 -0.38 10.16
C LEU A 186 19.38 0.12 9.64
N PRO A 187 19.97 1.18 10.22
CA PRO A 187 21.27 1.71 9.79
C PRO A 187 22.40 0.69 9.78
N ASN A 188 22.36 -0.31 10.66
CA ASN A 188 23.33 -1.41 10.71
C ASN A 188 23.10 -2.51 9.67
N GLY A 189 22.06 -2.40 8.84
CA GLY A 189 21.71 -3.35 7.79
C GLY A 189 20.79 -4.50 8.24
N ASN A 190 20.44 -4.58 9.51
CA ASN A 190 19.44 -5.52 10.01
C ASN A 190 18.04 -5.11 9.58
N ILE A 191 17.12 -6.06 9.58
CA ILE A 191 15.73 -5.86 9.14
C ILE A 191 14.82 -5.95 10.36
N VAL A 192 13.98 -4.93 10.55
CA VAL A 192 12.86 -4.99 11.50
C VAL A 192 11.55 -5.10 10.73
N THR A 193 10.70 -6.02 11.16
CA THR A 193 9.36 -6.25 10.61
C THR A 193 8.41 -6.69 11.71
N ALA A 194 7.12 -6.76 11.42
CA ALA A 194 6.13 -7.30 12.33
C ALA A 194 5.12 -8.19 11.58
N TRP A 195 4.54 -9.13 12.30
CA TRP A 195 3.46 -9.96 11.80
C TRP A 195 2.54 -10.36 12.96
N ALA A 196 1.24 -10.25 12.74
CA ALA A 196 0.26 -10.48 13.80
C ALA A 196 0.57 -9.59 15.04
N ASN A 197 0.74 -10.15 16.21
CA ASN A 197 1.12 -9.44 17.43
C ASN A 197 2.62 -9.55 17.76
N GLN A 198 3.47 -9.83 16.78
CA GLN A 198 4.91 -9.98 17.00
C GLN A 198 5.73 -8.97 16.21
N VAL A 199 6.81 -8.51 16.79
CA VAL A 199 7.89 -7.78 16.13
C VAL A 199 9.12 -8.68 16.04
N VAL A 200 9.83 -8.63 14.90
CA VAL A 200 10.95 -9.52 14.58
C VAL A 200 12.12 -8.71 14.06
N LEU A 201 13.32 -9.01 14.56
CA LEU A 201 14.59 -8.48 14.08
C LEU A 201 15.36 -9.61 13.40
N LEU A 202 15.75 -9.38 12.13
CA LEU A 202 16.52 -10.33 11.32
C LEU A 202 17.89 -9.73 10.96
N ASP A 203 18.86 -10.60 10.87
CA ASP A 203 20.14 -10.30 10.19
C ASP A 203 19.89 -10.13 8.68
N GLY A 204 20.23 -8.97 8.14
CA GLY A 204 19.94 -8.65 6.73
C GLY A 204 20.81 -9.42 5.73
N ASP A 205 21.93 -10.00 6.14
CA ASP A 205 22.80 -10.78 5.27
C ASP A 205 22.39 -12.26 5.20
N THR A 206 22.00 -12.83 6.33
CA THR A 206 21.73 -14.28 6.47
C THR A 206 20.25 -14.62 6.58
N GLY A 207 19.38 -13.66 6.89
CA GLY A 207 17.96 -13.88 7.19
C GLY A 207 17.70 -14.54 8.56
N ARG A 208 18.73 -14.77 9.38
CA ARG A 208 18.58 -15.38 10.70
C ARG A 208 17.79 -14.45 11.61
N ILE A 209 16.76 -14.97 12.29
CA ILE A 209 16.04 -14.25 13.33
C ILE A 209 17.00 -14.03 14.49
N LEU A 210 17.28 -12.76 14.78
CA LEU A 210 18.13 -12.34 15.88
C LEU A 210 17.34 -12.22 17.18
N LYS A 211 16.13 -11.66 17.08
CA LYS A 211 15.22 -11.45 18.19
C LYS A 211 13.78 -11.42 17.70
N HIS A 212 12.87 -11.73 18.59
CA HIS A 212 11.44 -11.47 18.44
C HIS A 212 10.85 -11.08 19.80
N ASN A 213 9.73 -10.34 19.77
CA ASN A 213 8.97 -10.02 20.95
C ASN A 213 7.47 -9.98 20.64
N THR A 214 6.65 -10.32 21.62
CA THR A 214 5.20 -10.19 21.55
C THR A 214 4.79 -8.79 21.96
N LEU A 215 3.98 -8.15 21.15
CA LEU A 215 3.51 -6.79 21.38
C LEU A 215 2.20 -6.79 22.17
N PRO A 216 2.02 -5.83 23.10
CA PRO A 216 0.76 -5.66 23.80
C PRO A 216 -0.32 -5.25 22.82
N THR A 217 -1.49 -5.83 22.93
CA THR A 217 -2.67 -5.44 22.17
C THR A 217 -3.58 -4.56 23.01
N GLY A 218 -4.21 -3.58 22.39
CA GLY A 218 -5.14 -2.67 23.05
C GLY A 218 -6.47 -3.35 23.42
N PRO A 219 -7.52 -2.56 23.60
CA PRO A 219 -8.83 -3.07 24.05
C PRO A 219 -9.46 -4.11 23.11
N THR A 220 -9.06 -4.13 21.84
CA THR A 220 -9.56 -5.09 20.84
C THR A 220 -9.12 -6.53 21.11
N GLY A 221 -7.99 -6.72 21.77
CA GLY A 221 -7.45 -8.04 22.06
C GLY A 221 -6.65 -8.66 20.89
N ALA A 222 -5.85 -9.69 21.23
CA ALA A 222 -4.84 -10.22 20.33
C ALA A 222 -5.41 -10.91 19.08
N ALA A 223 -6.59 -11.52 19.16
CA ALA A 223 -7.17 -12.25 18.02
C ALA A 223 -7.57 -11.34 16.85
N ASP A 224 -7.96 -10.12 17.15
CA ASP A 224 -8.50 -9.17 16.16
C ASP A 224 -7.56 -7.96 15.93
N ALA A 225 -6.39 -7.92 16.56
CA ALA A 225 -5.36 -6.89 16.40
C ALA A 225 -4.15 -7.45 15.64
N ASN A 226 -3.70 -6.76 14.59
CA ASN A 226 -2.52 -7.12 13.82
C ASN A 226 -1.60 -5.91 13.66
N TYR A 227 -0.35 -6.01 14.08
CA TYR A 227 0.66 -4.96 13.91
C TYR A 227 1.17 -4.92 12.48
N LYS A 228 0.37 -4.33 11.60
CA LYS A 228 0.66 -4.21 10.18
C LYS A 228 1.56 -3.02 9.83
N HIS A 229 1.55 -1.95 10.64
CA HIS A 229 2.20 -0.71 10.28
C HIS A 229 3.34 -0.38 11.23
N LEU A 230 4.53 -0.20 10.66
CA LEU A 230 5.78 0.03 11.35
C LEU A 230 6.55 1.17 10.69
N THR A 231 7.09 2.07 11.49
CA THR A 231 7.89 3.22 11.05
C THR A 231 9.00 3.48 12.08
N ILE A 232 10.17 3.92 11.65
CA ILE A 232 11.29 4.21 12.53
C ILE A 232 11.38 5.72 12.75
N ALA A 233 11.35 6.13 14.00
CA ALA A 233 11.51 7.53 14.40
C ALA A 233 12.96 8.01 14.21
N PRO A 234 13.22 9.33 14.15
CA PRO A 234 14.56 9.89 13.95
C PRO A 234 15.60 9.48 15.00
N ASP A 235 15.16 9.15 16.21
CA ASP A 235 16.00 8.64 17.31
C ASP A 235 16.30 7.13 17.21
N GLY A 236 15.75 6.45 16.19
CA GLY A 236 15.85 5.00 15.96
C GLY A 236 14.74 4.18 16.59
N THR A 237 13.88 4.75 17.43
CA THR A 237 12.74 4.03 18.04
C THR A 237 11.80 3.52 16.97
N VAL A 238 11.41 2.26 17.06
CA VAL A 238 10.43 1.64 16.17
C VAL A 238 9.04 1.91 16.70
N ILE A 239 8.22 2.63 15.94
CA ILE A 239 6.83 2.88 16.25
C ILE A 239 5.97 1.93 15.45
N LEU A 240 5.16 1.15 16.13
CA LEU A 240 4.22 0.22 15.52
C LEU A 240 2.80 0.60 15.89
N LYS A 241 1.88 0.35 14.98
CA LYS A 241 0.46 0.51 15.21
C LYS A 241 -0.29 -0.69 14.66
N ASP A 242 -1.19 -1.25 15.46
CA ASP A 242 -2.03 -2.33 14.99
C ASP A 242 -3.13 -1.83 14.04
N GLN A 243 -3.61 -2.76 13.24
CA GLN A 243 -4.83 -2.68 12.47
C GLN A 243 -5.80 -3.68 13.09
N THR A 244 -7.00 -3.25 13.40
CA THR A 244 -7.99 -4.10 14.02
C THR A 244 -9.04 -4.55 12.99
N ARG A 245 -9.59 -5.75 13.14
CA ARG A 245 -10.78 -6.18 12.43
C ARG A 245 -12.00 -6.13 13.36
N PRO A 246 -13.22 -6.09 12.82
CA PRO A 246 -14.43 -6.17 13.63
C PRO A 246 -14.45 -7.45 14.49
N THR A 247 -14.79 -7.29 15.77
CA THR A 247 -14.82 -8.39 16.74
C THR A 247 -15.81 -9.48 16.30
N GLY A 248 -15.32 -10.73 16.28
CA GLY A 248 -16.10 -11.88 15.81
C GLY A 248 -16.12 -12.07 14.29
N CYS A 249 -15.43 -11.21 13.53
CA CYS A 249 -15.24 -11.40 12.10
C CYS A 249 -14.32 -12.61 11.85
N THR A 250 -14.76 -13.56 11.02
CA THR A 250 -13.99 -14.78 10.69
C THR A 250 -13.24 -14.66 9.35
N LEU A 251 -13.45 -13.58 8.62
CA LEU A 251 -12.79 -13.35 7.33
C LEU A 251 -11.31 -13.00 7.50
N GLN A 252 -10.56 -13.19 6.43
CA GLN A 252 -9.13 -12.90 6.34
C GLN A 252 -8.86 -11.71 5.41
N GLY A 253 -7.71 -11.06 5.60
CA GLY A 253 -7.25 -9.96 4.76
C GLY A 253 -8.07 -8.69 4.89
N THR A 254 -7.87 -7.76 3.98
CA THR A 254 -8.57 -6.47 3.95
C THR A 254 -10.09 -6.62 3.86
N MET A 255 -10.57 -7.71 3.25
CA MET A 255 -12.00 -8.02 3.17
C MET A 255 -12.63 -8.29 4.54
N ALA A 256 -11.87 -8.72 5.54
CA ALA A 256 -12.35 -8.86 6.91
C ALA A 256 -12.84 -7.51 7.46
N ILE A 257 -12.09 -6.44 7.21
CA ILE A 257 -12.47 -5.10 7.67
C ILE A 257 -13.67 -4.58 6.85
N LEU A 258 -13.54 -4.60 5.52
CA LEU A 258 -14.56 -4.02 4.65
C LEU A 258 -15.91 -4.72 4.79
N LYS A 259 -15.95 -6.04 4.59
CA LYS A 259 -17.20 -6.80 4.56
C LYS A 259 -17.86 -6.88 5.93
N CYS A 260 -17.10 -7.23 6.98
CA CYS A 260 -17.67 -7.33 8.32
C CYS A 260 -18.17 -5.98 8.85
N SER A 261 -17.47 -4.86 8.50
CA SER A 261 -17.97 -3.51 8.84
C SER A 261 -19.24 -3.14 8.08
N MET A 262 -19.33 -3.52 6.80
CA MET A 262 -20.57 -3.32 6.01
C MET A 262 -21.76 -4.13 6.56
N GLU A 263 -21.50 -5.28 7.17
CA GLU A 263 -22.48 -6.12 7.88
C GLU A 263 -22.84 -5.55 9.28
N GLY A 264 -22.28 -4.40 9.65
CA GLY A 264 -22.58 -3.70 10.91
C GLY A 264 -21.80 -4.17 12.13
N MET A 265 -20.78 -5.04 11.94
CA MET A 265 -19.90 -5.46 13.02
C MET A 265 -18.98 -4.30 13.44
N LYS A 266 -18.81 -4.11 14.76
CA LYS A 266 -18.01 -3.01 15.28
C LYS A 266 -16.52 -3.36 15.29
N GLN A 267 -15.73 -2.47 14.72
CA GLN A 267 -14.27 -2.51 14.79
C GLN A 267 -13.81 -1.88 16.10
N GLY A 268 -12.91 -2.56 16.81
CA GLY A 268 -12.33 -2.06 18.06
C GLY A 268 -11.23 -1.02 17.81
N ALA A 269 -10.95 -0.23 18.83
CA ALA A 269 -9.90 0.77 18.81
C ALA A 269 -8.50 0.14 18.62
N SER A 270 -7.63 0.83 17.92
CA SER A 270 -6.25 0.43 17.68
C SER A 270 -5.32 0.75 18.86
N ASN A 271 -4.14 0.16 18.85
CA ASN A 271 -3.06 0.41 19.81
C ASN A 271 -1.79 0.84 19.07
N MET A 272 -1.00 1.71 19.69
CA MET A 272 0.30 2.14 19.20
C MET A 272 1.37 1.83 20.22
N VAL A 273 2.53 1.35 19.77
CA VAL A 273 3.62 0.85 20.62
C VAL A 273 4.94 1.45 20.15
N ALA A 274 5.76 1.89 21.10
CA ALA A 274 7.16 2.25 20.88
C ALA A 274 8.06 1.10 21.31
N VAL A 275 9.01 0.71 20.46
CA VAL A 275 9.89 -0.46 20.67
C VAL A 275 11.35 -0.06 20.42
N HIS A 276 12.24 -0.54 21.26
CA HIS A 276 13.68 -0.37 21.08
C HIS A 276 14.17 -1.17 19.85
N PRO A 277 14.90 -0.56 18.90
CA PRO A 277 15.21 -1.18 17.61
C PRO A 277 16.07 -2.44 17.70
N GLU A 278 16.95 -2.54 18.68
CA GLU A 278 17.90 -3.66 18.82
C GLU A 278 17.46 -4.72 19.82
N THR A 279 16.83 -4.30 20.93
CA THR A 279 16.40 -5.24 21.98
C THR A 279 14.99 -5.75 21.77
N LEU A 280 14.18 -5.03 21.00
CA LEU A 280 12.74 -5.20 20.81
C LEU A 280 11.93 -5.05 22.10
N GLU A 281 12.53 -4.42 23.14
CA GLU A 281 11.83 -4.06 24.38
C GLU A 281 10.70 -3.06 24.07
N VAL A 282 9.52 -3.30 24.61
CA VAL A 282 8.41 -2.34 24.57
C VAL A 282 8.72 -1.20 25.52
N LEU A 283 8.91 0.00 24.98
CA LEU A 283 9.24 1.21 25.73
C LEU A 283 7.99 1.90 26.27
N ASP A 284 6.94 1.96 25.48
CA ASP A 284 5.62 2.49 25.86
C ASP A 284 4.52 1.95 24.93
N SER A 285 3.27 2.06 25.39
CA SER A 285 2.09 1.64 24.64
C SER A 285 0.91 2.53 24.95
N ILE A 286 0.16 2.95 23.94
CA ILE A 286 -1.00 3.81 24.09
C ILE A 286 -2.17 3.34 23.23
N ALA A 287 -3.34 3.18 23.85
CA ALA A 287 -4.57 2.93 23.11
C ALA A 287 -5.01 4.18 22.35
N LEU A 288 -5.41 4.01 21.10
CA LEU A 288 -6.03 5.06 20.30
C LEU A 288 -7.53 5.16 20.63
N PRO A 289 -8.18 6.32 20.41
CA PRO A 289 -9.60 6.47 20.76
C PRO A 289 -10.54 5.73 19.81
N GLU A 290 -10.05 5.33 18.63
CA GLU A 290 -10.85 4.68 17.59
C GLU A 290 -9.97 3.77 16.70
N PRO A 291 -10.55 3.00 15.78
CA PRO A 291 -9.80 2.20 14.84
C PRO A 291 -8.90 3.07 13.95
N ALA A 292 -7.67 2.62 13.75
CA ALA A 292 -6.70 3.20 12.83
C ALA A 292 -6.25 2.13 11.82
N THR A 293 -6.98 2.02 10.72
CA THR A 293 -6.77 0.95 9.72
C THR A 293 -5.60 1.23 8.79
N VAL A 294 -5.12 2.47 8.75
CA VAL A 294 -4.11 2.96 7.79
C VAL A 294 -2.78 3.25 8.49
N PRO A 295 -1.65 3.28 7.76
CA PRO A 295 -0.35 3.58 8.34
C PRO A 295 -0.30 4.96 8.98
N HIS A 296 0.56 5.10 10.00
CA HIS A 296 0.97 6.39 10.53
C HIS A 296 2.22 6.90 9.82
N ILE A 297 2.51 8.18 9.98
CA ILE A 297 3.76 8.82 9.54
C ILE A 297 4.42 9.53 10.72
N ILE A 298 5.73 9.71 10.62
CA ILE A 298 6.51 10.40 11.65
C ILE A 298 7.26 11.57 11.01
N ALA A 299 7.22 12.73 11.67
CA ALA A 299 7.95 13.93 11.25
C ALA A 299 8.43 14.72 12.46
N MET A 300 9.39 15.60 12.23
CA MET A 300 9.76 16.60 13.24
C MET A 300 8.78 17.77 13.17
N PHE A 301 8.21 18.14 14.31
CA PHE A 301 7.35 19.28 14.48
C PHE A 301 7.78 20.09 15.71
N GLU A 302 8.23 21.32 15.51
CA GLU A 302 8.71 22.21 16.57
C GLU A 302 9.73 21.53 17.53
N GLY A 303 10.68 20.81 16.95
CA GLY A 303 11.73 20.10 17.68
C GLY A 303 11.30 18.80 18.37
N LYS A 304 10.03 18.38 18.23
CA LYS A 304 9.47 17.15 18.78
C LYS A 304 9.26 16.10 17.68
N ILE A 305 9.31 14.83 18.05
CA ILE A 305 8.95 13.72 17.17
C ILE A 305 7.42 13.59 17.18
N ALA A 306 6.81 14.07 16.10
CA ALA A 306 5.35 14.01 15.90
C ALA A 306 4.96 12.79 15.09
N ILE A 307 3.91 12.10 15.51
CA ILE A 307 3.32 10.94 14.85
C ILE A 307 1.91 11.33 14.41
N TYR A 308 1.67 11.34 13.11
CA TYR A 308 0.34 11.61 12.56
C TYR A 308 -0.33 10.28 12.21
N VAL A 309 -1.45 10.02 12.84
CA VAL A 309 -2.19 8.75 12.74
C VAL A 309 -3.50 8.99 12.02
N GLY A 310 -3.68 8.34 10.87
CA GLY A 310 -4.98 8.26 10.22
C GLY A 310 -5.92 7.34 11.01
N VAL A 311 -7.09 7.84 11.34
CA VAL A 311 -8.16 7.12 12.04
C VAL A 311 -9.45 7.20 11.22
N ASN A 312 -10.48 6.45 11.59
CA ASN A 312 -11.71 6.42 10.79
C ASN A 312 -12.36 7.81 10.65
N SER A 313 -12.30 8.65 11.67
CA SER A 313 -12.86 10.02 11.62
C SER A 313 -11.95 11.04 10.93
N GLY A 314 -10.66 10.76 10.75
CA GLY A 314 -9.71 11.70 10.18
C GLY A 314 -8.27 11.45 10.60
N ALA A 315 -7.62 12.43 11.24
CA ALA A 315 -6.25 12.31 11.73
C ALA A 315 -6.06 12.88 13.12
N LEU A 316 -5.18 12.24 13.87
CA LEU A 316 -4.75 12.62 15.20
C LEU A 316 -3.24 12.82 15.21
N ARG A 317 -2.73 13.68 16.09
CA ARG A 317 -1.31 13.84 16.35
C ARG A 317 -0.95 13.27 17.72
N TYR A 318 0.18 12.56 17.74
CA TYR A 318 0.84 12.09 18.95
C TYR A 318 2.28 12.60 18.96
N PHE A 319 2.89 12.59 20.12
CA PHE A 319 4.32 12.83 20.29
C PHE A 319 4.99 11.61 20.90
N TRP A 320 6.19 11.31 20.41
CA TRP A 320 7.14 10.43 21.06
C TRP A 320 8.20 11.28 21.75
N ASP A 321 8.37 11.08 23.06
CA ASP A 321 9.44 11.67 23.86
C ASP A 321 10.49 10.58 24.16
N PRO A 322 11.67 10.61 23.50
CA PRO A 322 12.69 9.60 23.71
C PRO A 322 13.29 9.64 25.13
N ALA A 323 13.40 10.83 25.74
CA ALA A 323 13.99 10.98 27.07
C ALA A 323 13.08 10.42 28.17
N ALA A 324 11.77 10.70 28.05
CA ALA A 324 10.77 10.17 28.97
C ALA A 324 10.33 8.74 28.61
N ARG A 325 10.72 8.24 27.41
CA ARG A 325 10.20 7.00 26.79
C ARG A 325 8.68 6.96 26.81
N LYS A 326 8.03 8.03 26.29
CA LYS A 326 6.60 8.21 26.45
C LYS A 326 5.90 8.64 25.17
N LEU A 327 4.81 7.94 24.85
CA LEU A 327 3.82 8.32 23.84
C LEU A 327 2.76 9.20 24.50
N SER A 328 2.36 10.28 23.83
CA SER A 328 1.32 11.17 24.33
C SER A 328 0.48 11.72 23.19
N GLN A 329 -0.83 11.79 23.36
CA GLN A 329 -1.72 12.42 22.40
C GLN A 329 -1.66 13.94 22.51
N ASP A 330 -1.55 14.62 21.40
CA ASP A 330 -1.81 16.06 21.31
C ASP A 330 -3.31 16.31 21.09
N LYS A 331 -4.00 16.58 22.18
CA LYS A 331 -5.46 16.82 22.14
C LYS A 331 -5.83 18.14 21.45
N SER A 332 -4.86 19.04 21.23
CA SER A 332 -5.10 20.32 20.56
C SER A 332 -5.13 20.20 19.04
N TRP A 333 -4.62 19.10 18.50
CA TRP A 333 -4.55 18.87 17.05
C TRP A 333 -5.36 17.63 16.66
N VAL A 334 -6.56 17.84 16.17
CA VAL A 334 -7.50 16.82 15.68
C VAL A 334 -8.14 17.35 14.40
N VAL A 335 -8.10 16.54 13.35
CA VAL A 335 -8.73 16.84 12.05
C VAL A 335 -9.75 15.75 11.74
N ALA A 336 -11.03 16.11 11.72
CA ALA A 336 -12.14 15.17 11.54
C ALA A 336 -13.02 15.57 10.33
N PRO A 337 -12.54 15.43 9.08
CA PRO A 337 -13.23 15.91 7.89
C PRO A 337 -14.20 14.88 7.30
N MET A 338 -14.26 13.66 7.84
CA MET A 338 -14.99 12.56 7.22
C MET A 338 -16.50 12.78 7.28
N GLN A 339 -17.17 12.61 6.15
CA GLN A 339 -18.62 12.54 6.07
C GLN A 339 -19.10 11.14 6.46
N LYS A 340 -20.38 11.00 6.78
CA LYS A 340 -20.97 9.69 7.08
C LYS A 340 -20.73 8.70 5.93
N GLY A 341 -20.15 7.56 6.25
CA GLY A 341 -19.79 6.52 5.26
C GLY A 341 -18.40 6.68 4.65
N GLN A 342 -17.63 7.67 5.07
CA GLN A 342 -16.22 7.81 4.70
C GLN A 342 -15.28 7.39 5.83
N THR A 343 -14.04 7.10 5.44
CA THR A 343 -12.87 6.96 6.33
C THR A 343 -11.65 7.59 5.65
N THR A 344 -10.50 7.61 6.28
CA THR A 344 -9.25 7.95 5.62
C THR A 344 -8.92 6.91 4.54
N SER A 345 -8.26 7.35 3.45
CA SER A 345 -7.83 6.45 2.37
C SER A 345 -6.69 5.53 2.83
N ASP A 346 -5.55 6.12 3.09
CA ASP A 346 -4.33 5.48 3.61
C ASP A 346 -3.59 6.48 4.52
N ALA A 347 -2.27 6.35 4.70
CA ALA A 347 -1.48 7.24 5.53
C ALA A 347 -1.69 8.71 5.16
N PRO A 348 -1.62 9.62 6.14
CA PRO A 348 -1.43 11.03 5.87
C PRO A 348 -0.17 11.28 5.05
N SER A 349 -0.08 12.44 4.39
CA SER A 349 1.14 12.93 3.76
C SER A 349 1.48 14.31 4.29
N ILE A 350 2.71 14.77 4.05
CA ILE A 350 3.16 16.10 4.45
C ILE A 350 3.56 16.89 3.21
N LEU A 351 3.15 18.15 3.17
CA LEU A 351 3.60 19.13 2.18
C LEU A 351 3.87 20.45 2.88
N GLY A 352 5.12 20.73 3.19
CA GLY A 352 5.50 21.89 3.99
C GLY A 352 4.86 21.88 5.38
N ASP A 353 4.15 22.95 5.73
CA ASP A 353 3.44 23.06 7.02
C ASP A 353 2.04 22.38 7.01
N TRP A 354 1.70 21.63 5.97
CA TRP A 354 0.38 21.04 5.80
C TRP A 354 0.40 19.51 5.88
N ILE A 355 -0.49 18.96 6.68
CA ILE A 355 -0.86 17.54 6.65
C ILE A 355 -1.93 17.35 5.59
N VAL A 356 -1.71 16.41 4.70
CA VAL A 356 -2.60 16.11 3.57
C VAL A 356 -3.28 14.78 3.82
N LEU A 357 -4.61 14.78 3.77
CA LEU A 357 -5.45 13.60 3.89
C LEU A 357 -6.26 13.41 2.61
N GLN A 358 -6.58 12.18 2.29
CA GLN A 358 -7.60 11.85 1.31
C GLN A 358 -8.74 11.10 1.99
N THR A 359 -9.99 11.44 1.66
CA THR A 359 -11.16 10.70 2.14
C THR A 359 -11.45 9.53 1.21
N ASN A 360 -11.91 8.42 1.78
CA ASN A 360 -12.26 7.21 1.04
C ASN A 360 -13.75 6.89 1.22
N GLY A 361 -14.50 6.84 0.14
CA GLY A 361 -15.92 6.51 0.15
C GLY A 361 -16.24 5.04 0.40
N ILE A 362 -15.26 4.16 0.45
CA ILE A 362 -15.39 2.70 0.68
C ILE A 362 -16.49 2.06 -0.21
N GLY A 363 -16.52 2.45 -1.49
CA GLY A 363 -17.53 1.96 -2.44
C GLY A 363 -18.88 2.69 -2.37
N SER A 364 -18.92 3.87 -1.74
CA SER A 364 -20.10 4.74 -1.74
C SER A 364 -20.41 5.24 -3.17
N ASP A 365 -21.67 5.27 -3.50
CA ASP A 365 -22.22 5.87 -4.72
C ASP A 365 -22.80 7.29 -4.48
N THR A 366 -22.71 7.79 -3.27
CA THR A 366 -23.29 9.07 -2.85
C THR A 366 -22.26 10.09 -2.38
N VAL A 367 -21.07 9.65 -1.93
CA VAL A 367 -20.06 10.52 -1.33
C VAL A 367 -18.77 10.42 -2.12
N ALA A 368 -18.39 11.52 -2.79
CA ALA A 368 -17.14 11.64 -3.54
C ALA A 368 -15.93 11.74 -2.59
N SER A 369 -14.78 11.21 -3.02
CA SER A 369 -13.51 11.44 -2.32
C SER A 369 -13.06 12.90 -2.43
N SER A 370 -12.36 13.36 -1.39
CA SER A 370 -11.80 14.71 -1.33
C SER A 370 -10.37 14.71 -0.82
N ILE A 371 -9.61 15.75 -1.14
CA ILE A 371 -8.33 16.06 -0.52
C ILE A 371 -8.58 17.14 0.53
N VAL A 372 -8.03 16.88 1.71
CA VAL A 372 -8.10 17.76 2.88
C VAL A 372 -6.68 18.14 3.27
N VAL A 373 -6.40 19.41 3.42
CA VAL A 373 -5.15 19.89 4.00
C VAL A 373 -5.43 20.59 5.32
N ALA A 374 -4.65 20.26 6.35
CA ALA A 374 -4.75 20.85 7.68
C ALA A 374 -3.39 21.35 8.12
N HIS A 375 -3.33 22.57 8.64
CA HIS A 375 -2.08 23.19 9.04
C HIS A 375 -1.53 22.54 10.31
N GLN A 376 -0.22 22.23 10.35
CA GLN A 376 0.38 21.52 11.47
C GLN A 376 0.30 22.27 12.80
N LYS A 377 0.34 23.62 12.79
CA LYS A 377 0.24 24.46 14.01
C LYS A 377 -1.20 24.69 14.45
N ASP A 378 -2.17 24.58 13.55
CA ASP A 378 -3.55 24.95 13.81
C ASP A 378 -4.50 24.08 12.97
N ALA A 379 -5.02 23.04 13.56
CA ALA A 379 -5.94 22.11 12.89
C ALA A 379 -7.25 22.77 12.40
N ALA A 380 -7.62 23.93 12.95
CA ALA A 380 -8.78 24.70 12.48
C ALA A 380 -8.54 25.32 11.09
N LYS A 381 -7.27 25.54 10.73
CA LYS A 381 -6.91 25.95 9.37
C LYS A 381 -6.94 24.73 8.45
N THR A 382 -8.12 24.34 8.03
CA THR A 382 -8.37 23.20 7.15
C THR A 382 -9.02 23.69 5.86
N LYS A 383 -8.56 23.15 4.71
CA LYS A 383 -9.14 23.37 3.38
C LYS A 383 -9.48 22.04 2.74
N VAL A 384 -10.49 22.03 1.89
CA VAL A 384 -10.99 20.82 1.22
C VAL A 384 -11.19 21.12 -0.26
N ILE A 385 -10.79 20.17 -1.13
CA ILE A 385 -11.09 20.18 -2.55
C ILE A 385 -11.63 18.81 -2.99
N PHE A 386 -12.58 18.81 -3.92
CA PHE A 386 -13.12 17.63 -4.59
C PHE A 386 -12.54 17.56 -6.00
N PRO A 387 -11.38 16.91 -6.21
CA PRO A 387 -10.64 17.01 -7.47
C PRO A 387 -11.38 16.35 -8.65
N PHE A 388 -12.29 15.42 -8.36
CA PHE A 388 -13.06 14.68 -9.36
C PHE A 388 -14.51 15.18 -9.50
N GLY A 389 -14.90 16.18 -8.70
CA GLY A 389 -16.27 16.66 -8.63
C GLY A 389 -17.23 15.70 -7.93
N PRO A 390 -18.54 15.94 -8.01
CA PRO A 390 -19.56 15.04 -7.48
C PRO A 390 -19.62 13.75 -8.28
N LEU A 391 -20.03 12.66 -7.64
CA LEU A 391 -20.26 11.38 -8.32
C LEU A 391 -21.42 11.50 -9.32
N LYS A 392 -21.23 10.96 -10.50
CA LYS A 392 -22.28 10.84 -11.52
C LYS A 392 -23.10 9.55 -11.29
N PRO A 393 -24.30 9.45 -11.87
CA PRO A 393 -25.07 8.21 -11.81
C PRO A 393 -24.26 7.00 -12.31
N GLY A 394 -24.15 5.97 -11.47
CA GLY A 394 -23.37 4.76 -11.74
C GLY A 394 -21.87 4.84 -11.36
N GLU A 395 -21.36 6.01 -11.01
CA GLU A 395 -20.03 6.13 -10.40
C GLU A 395 -20.08 5.76 -8.90
N TRP A 396 -18.94 5.39 -8.37
CA TRP A 396 -18.75 5.08 -6.95
C TRP A 396 -17.36 5.51 -6.53
N SER A 397 -17.17 5.88 -5.28
CA SER A 397 -15.86 6.33 -4.76
C SER A 397 -15.17 5.19 -4.02
N PHE A 398 -13.96 4.89 -4.42
CA PHE A 398 -13.04 4.02 -3.70
C PHE A 398 -11.61 4.50 -3.92
N ALA A 399 -11.06 5.13 -2.93
CA ALA A 399 -9.77 5.82 -2.98
C ALA A 399 -8.78 5.21 -1.98
N PRO A 400 -8.30 3.96 -2.19
CA PRO A 400 -7.43 3.29 -1.25
C PRO A 400 -6.01 3.89 -1.14
N PRO A 401 -5.38 4.47 -2.19
CA PRO A 401 -4.03 5.00 -2.06
C PRO A 401 -4.00 6.28 -1.21
N LYS A 402 -2.90 6.48 -0.48
CA LYS A 402 -2.62 7.77 0.17
C LYS A 402 -2.47 8.88 -0.86
N PRO A 403 -2.75 10.14 -0.51
CA PRO A 403 -2.37 11.26 -1.36
C PRO A 403 -0.84 11.34 -1.43
N GLN A 404 -0.28 11.37 -2.63
CA GLN A 404 1.16 11.53 -2.83
C GLN A 404 1.52 13.00 -2.88
N THR A 405 2.63 13.40 -2.26
CA THR A 405 3.09 14.80 -2.25
C THR A 405 4.46 14.97 -2.89
N ASP A 406 4.65 16.10 -3.58
CA ASP A 406 5.93 16.59 -4.06
C ASP A 406 6.16 17.99 -3.46
N PRO A 407 6.90 18.10 -2.34
CA PRO A 407 7.13 19.36 -1.66
C PRO A 407 7.90 20.37 -2.51
N GLU A 408 8.84 19.90 -3.35
CA GLU A 408 9.66 20.77 -4.20
C GLU A 408 8.84 21.47 -5.29
N ASN A 409 7.81 20.77 -5.80
CA ASN A 409 6.89 21.29 -6.82
C ASN A 409 5.55 21.74 -6.22
N SER A 410 5.36 21.68 -4.89
CA SER A 410 4.09 21.99 -4.20
C SER A 410 2.89 21.29 -4.83
N MET A 411 3.05 20.00 -5.15
CA MET A 411 2.03 19.19 -5.82
C MET A 411 1.49 18.09 -4.90
N ILE A 412 0.22 17.81 -5.04
CA ILE A 412 -0.48 16.66 -4.45
C ILE A 412 -1.06 15.84 -5.59
N TYR A 413 -0.88 14.53 -5.55
CA TYR A 413 -1.50 13.60 -6.49
C TYR A 413 -2.51 12.75 -5.73
N SER A 414 -3.70 12.65 -6.28
CA SER A 414 -4.85 11.97 -5.71
C SER A 414 -5.42 10.98 -6.72
N ALA A 415 -5.81 9.81 -6.27
CA ALA A 415 -6.45 8.81 -7.11
C ALA A 415 -7.77 8.34 -6.48
N ASP A 416 -8.80 8.18 -7.29
CA ASP A 416 -10.02 7.47 -6.93
C ASP A 416 -10.25 6.35 -7.94
N MET A 417 -10.00 5.13 -7.49
CA MET A 417 -10.09 3.93 -8.30
C MET A 417 -11.51 3.64 -8.76
N GLY A 418 -12.50 3.95 -7.92
CA GLY A 418 -13.91 3.74 -8.25
C GLY A 418 -14.41 4.69 -9.32
N VAL A 419 -13.93 5.94 -9.29
CA VAL A 419 -14.20 6.93 -10.36
C VAL A 419 -13.29 6.68 -11.58
N GLY A 420 -12.17 6.00 -11.39
CA GLY A 420 -11.21 5.70 -12.47
C GLY A 420 -10.36 6.90 -12.87
N LYS A 421 -10.01 7.78 -11.93
CA LYS A 421 -9.30 9.02 -12.22
C LYS A 421 -8.14 9.27 -11.27
N VAL A 422 -7.14 10.00 -11.78
CA VAL A 422 -6.03 10.58 -11.03
C VAL A 422 -5.97 12.09 -11.29
N ALA A 423 -5.75 12.86 -10.24
CA ALA A 423 -5.62 14.31 -10.31
C ALA A 423 -4.26 14.77 -9.79
N GLY A 424 -3.67 15.76 -10.47
CA GLY A 424 -2.59 16.59 -9.95
C GLY A 424 -3.17 17.91 -9.42
N ILE A 425 -2.80 18.27 -8.20
CA ILE A 425 -3.33 19.41 -7.46
C ILE A 425 -2.15 20.27 -6.98
N LYS A 426 -2.16 21.53 -7.31
CA LYS A 426 -1.20 22.53 -6.81
C LYS A 426 -1.67 23.04 -5.45
N LEU A 427 -0.79 23.05 -4.46
CA LEU A 427 -1.01 23.66 -3.15
C LEU A 427 -0.25 24.99 -3.06
N ASP A 428 -0.94 26.04 -2.69
CA ASP A 428 -0.29 27.24 -2.17
C ASP A 428 0.12 26.97 -0.70
N GLN A 429 1.40 26.79 -0.46
CA GLN A 429 1.90 26.44 0.88
C GLN A 429 1.72 27.56 1.91
N ALA A 430 1.58 28.82 1.49
CA ALA A 430 1.36 29.95 2.41
C ALA A 430 -0.09 30.02 2.90
N THR A 431 -1.05 29.68 2.06
CA THR A 431 -2.48 29.87 2.34
C THR A 431 -3.25 28.54 2.53
N GLY A 432 -2.72 27.44 2.05
CA GLY A 432 -3.40 26.15 1.98
C GLY A 432 -4.41 26.05 0.83
N GLU A 433 -4.50 27.05 -0.04
CA GLU A 433 -5.41 26.99 -1.19
C GLU A 433 -4.94 25.94 -2.19
N MET A 434 -5.89 25.17 -2.70
CA MET A 434 -5.64 24.09 -3.63
C MET A 434 -6.31 24.34 -4.98
N LYS A 435 -5.58 24.02 -6.06
CA LYS A 435 -6.11 24.10 -7.43
C LYS A 435 -5.77 22.85 -8.20
N THR A 436 -6.78 22.18 -8.78
CA THR A 436 -6.57 21.07 -9.72
C THR A 436 -5.85 21.57 -10.97
N VAL A 437 -4.74 20.96 -11.31
CA VAL A 437 -3.90 21.27 -12.48
C VAL A 437 -4.28 20.38 -13.64
N PHE A 438 -4.44 19.08 -13.38
CA PHE A 438 -4.89 18.12 -14.38
C PHE A 438 -5.75 17.02 -13.72
N VAL A 439 -6.60 16.40 -14.53
CA VAL A 439 -7.30 15.15 -14.22
C VAL A 439 -7.13 14.22 -15.41
N ILE A 440 -6.75 12.99 -15.17
CA ILE A 440 -6.56 11.96 -16.20
C ILE A 440 -7.40 10.73 -15.89
N GLU A 441 -7.85 10.05 -16.93
CA GLU A 441 -8.46 8.72 -16.81
C GLU A 441 -7.36 7.71 -16.49
N ASN A 442 -7.46 7.09 -15.31
CA ASN A 442 -6.52 6.07 -14.83
C ASN A 442 -7.07 5.43 -13.57
N SER A 443 -7.32 4.14 -13.63
CA SER A 443 -7.75 3.38 -12.46
C SER A 443 -6.53 2.77 -11.76
N THR A 444 -6.23 3.23 -10.57
CA THR A 444 -5.11 2.72 -9.78
C THR A 444 -5.53 2.41 -8.35
N ASN A 445 -5.05 1.28 -7.84
CA ASN A 445 -5.09 0.93 -6.42
C ASN A 445 -3.70 0.98 -5.77
N ALA A 446 -2.67 1.27 -6.57
CA ALA A 446 -1.29 1.35 -6.09
C ALA A 446 -0.97 2.73 -5.53
N PHE A 447 0.02 2.76 -4.64
CA PHE A 447 0.67 4.01 -4.26
C PHE A 447 1.29 4.66 -5.50
N GLN A 448 1.45 5.96 -5.44
CA GLN A 448 1.84 6.82 -6.56
C GLN A 448 3.27 7.36 -6.37
N PRO A 449 4.33 6.51 -6.41
CA PRO A 449 5.68 6.97 -6.16
C PRO A 449 6.14 7.97 -7.21
N LEU A 450 6.97 8.91 -6.74
CA LEU A 450 7.61 9.91 -7.55
C LEU A 450 9.10 9.62 -7.65
N LEU A 451 9.69 9.70 -8.81
CA LEU A 451 11.11 9.50 -9.01
C LEU A 451 11.76 10.58 -9.85
N GLY A 452 13.08 10.67 -9.72
CA GLY A 452 13.89 11.60 -10.48
C GLY A 452 13.97 13.01 -9.86
N PRO A 453 14.69 13.94 -10.54
CA PRO A 453 14.90 15.30 -10.08
C PRO A 453 13.64 16.15 -10.20
N LYS A 454 13.60 17.27 -9.49
CA LYS A 454 12.49 18.22 -9.45
C LYS A 454 11.93 18.58 -10.83
N ASP A 455 12.80 18.92 -11.76
CA ASP A 455 12.41 19.45 -13.08
C ASP A 455 11.98 18.37 -14.07
N GLN A 456 12.26 17.12 -13.76
CA GLN A 456 11.90 15.94 -14.55
C GLN A 456 11.29 14.86 -13.66
N ARG A 457 10.36 15.26 -12.80
CA ARG A 457 9.67 14.37 -11.88
C ARG A 457 8.77 13.41 -12.65
N VAL A 458 8.94 12.13 -12.40
CA VAL A 458 8.12 11.07 -12.98
C VAL A 458 7.18 10.52 -11.93
N LEU A 459 5.90 10.48 -12.24
CA LEU A 459 4.85 9.87 -11.43
C LEU A 459 4.61 8.44 -11.94
N LEU A 460 4.75 7.46 -11.05
CA LEU A 460 4.42 6.06 -11.35
C LEU A 460 2.99 5.76 -10.92
N LEU A 461 2.23 5.13 -11.80
CA LEU A 461 0.86 4.68 -11.52
C LEU A 461 0.69 3.23 -12.00
N SER A 462 -0.06 2.42 -11.27
CA SER A 462 -0.70 1.29 -11.93
C SER A 462 -1.92 1.77 -12.71
N ASN A 463 -2.31 1.00 -13.70
CA ASN A 463 -3.58 1.19 -14.40
C ASN A 463 -4.15 -0.19 -14.69
N PHE A 464 -5.42 -0.41 -14.40
CA PHE A 464 -6.02 -1.71 -14.63
C PHE A 464 -7.07 -1.69 -15.74
N LYS A 465 -7.12 -2.81 -16.44
CA LYS A 465 -8.07 -3.08 -17.52
C LYS A 465 -8.88 -4.30 -17.17
N ARG A 466 -10.20 -4.18 -17.17
CA ARG A 466 -11.10 -5.33 -17.00
C ARG A 466 -10.82 -6.37 -18.08
N ARG A 467 -10.82 -7.64 -17.72
CA ARG A 467 -10.70 -8.75 -18.69
C ARG A 467 -11.97 -8.92 -19.53
N VAL A 468 -13.12 -8.56 -18.95
CA VAL A 468 -14.42 -8.53 -19.62
C VAL A 468 -14.97 -7.13 -19.55
N GLU A 469 -15.08 -6.44 -20.68
CA GLU A 469 -15.49 -5.03 -20.73
C GLU A 469 -16.91 -4.79 -20.21
N SER A 470 -17.82 -5.73 -20.39
CA SER A 470 -19.20 -5.66 -19.90
C SER A 470 -19.33 -5.88 -18.40
N GLU A 471 -18.30 -6.43 -17.73
CA GLU A 471 -18.33 -6.63 -16.27
C GLU A 471 -18.25 -5.29 -15.56
N PRO A 472 -19.10 -5.03 -14.54
CA PRO A 472 -18.98 -3.81 -13.76
C PRO A 472 -17.59 -3.70 -13.10
N LEU A 473 -16.98 -2.52 -13.16
CA LEU A 473 -15.65 -2.26 -12.60
C LEU A 473 -15.52 -2.72 -11.15
N LYS A 474 -16.52 -2.41 -10.33
CA LYS A 474 -16.60 -2.81 -8.93
C LYS A 474 -16.51 -4.34 -8.76
N LEU A 475 -17.21 -5.09 -9.61
CA LEU A 475 -17.18 -6.56 -9.57
C LEU A 475 -15.80 -7.08 -10.00
N ALA A 476 -15.27 -6.58 -11.12
CA ALA A 476 -13.96 -6.98 -11.63
C ALA A 476 -12.85 -6.80 -10.58
N LEU A 477 -12.89 -5.70 -9.82
CA LEU A 477 -11.93 -5.42 -8.75
C LEU A 477 -12.04 -6.43 -7.60
N PHE A 478 -13.24 -6.72 -7.13
CA PHE A 478 -13.43 -7.64 -6.01
C PHE A 478 -13.23 -9.11 -6.39
N THR A 479 -13.37 -9.45 -7.67
CA THR A 479 -13.14 -10.81 -8.18
C THR A 479 -11.72 -11.01 -8.71
N GLY A 480 -10.90 -9.96 -8.81
CA GLY A 480 -9.57 -10.04 -9.44
C GLY A 480 -9.63 -10.23 -10.96
N ASN A 481 -10.78 -9.97 -11.58
CA ASN A 481 -10.99 -10.18 -13.02
C ASN A 481 -10.50 -8.98 -13.87
N TYR A 482 -9.26 -8.59 -13.66
CA TYR A 482 -8.60 -7.50 -14.38
C TYR A 482 -7.11 -7.81 -14.59
N ASN A 483 -6.48 -7.06 -15.46
CA ASN A 483 -5.02 -7.02 -15.61
C ASN A 483 -4.53 -5.63 -15.24
N GLU A 484 -3.27 -5.51 -14.85
CA GLU A 484 -2.61 -4.25 -14.51
C GLU A 484 -1.43 -3.98 -15.42
N GLN A 485 -1.12 -2.71 -15.59
CA GLN A 485 0.11 -2.21 -16.20
C GLN A 485 0.71 -1.13 -15.30
N VAL A 486 1.99 -0.86 -15.45
CA VAL A 486 2.65 0.30 -14.84
C VAL A 486 2.82 1.38 -15.90
N THR A 487 2.46 2.61 -15.55
CA THR A 487 2.67 3.79 -16.39
C THR A 487 3.63 4.76 -15.71
N TRP A 488 4.58 5.28 -16.48
CA TRP A 488 5.46 6.39 -16.12
C TRP A 488 4.89 7.65 -16.73
N ARG A 489 4.66 8.65 -15.91
CA ARG A 489 4.01 9.88 -16.34
C ARG A 489 4.82 11.10 -15.96
N ASP A 490 4.76 12.12 -16.81
CA ASP A 490 5.21 13.46 -16.46
C ASP A 490 4.37 13.97 -15.27
N ALA A 491 5.00 14.18 -14.13
CA ALA A 491 4.29 14.54 -12.90
C ALA A 491 3.65 15.93 -12.96
N ALA A 492 4.13 16.82 -13.84
CA ALA A 492 3.57 18.17 -13.99
C ALA A 492 2.25 18.17 -14.78
N THR A 493 2.08 17.23 -15.71
CA THR A 493 0.98 17.24 -16.69
C THR A 493 0.10 15.99 -16.68
N GLY A 494 0.57 14.89 -16.06
CA GLY A 494 -0.07 13.58 -16.13
C GLY A 494 0.11 12.84 -17.47
N ARG A 495 0.86 13.40 -18.41
CA ARG A 495 1.13 12.80 -19.73
C ARG A 495 1.92 11.51 -19.59
N ILE A 496 1.51 10.46 -20.30
CA ILE A 496 2.24 9.20 -20.36
C ILE A 496 3.60 9.43 -21.04
N ILE A 497 4.67 8.98 -20.38
CA ILE A 497 6.04 8.95 -20.91
C ILE A 497 6.40 7.54 -21.37
N ALA A 498 5.99 6.52 -20.60
CA ALA A 498 6.16 5.11 -20.92
C ALA A 498 5.05 4.30 -20.26
N GLU A 499 4.77 3.13 -20.82
CA GLU A 499 3.83 2.17 -20.25
C GLU A 499 4.29 0.74 -20.50
N SER A 500 4.07 -0.15 -19.54
CA SER A 500 4.34 -1.57 -19.68
C SER A 500 3.21 -2.28 -20.42
N ASP A 501 3.45 -3.52 -20.81
CA ASP A 501 2.35 -4.44 -21.13
C ASP A 501 1.48 -4.69 -19.90
N PHE A 502 0.29 -5.24 -20.13
CA PHE A 502 -0.61 -5.67 -19.06
C PHE A 502 -0.20 -7.04 -18.52
N PHE A 503 -0.28 -7.21 -17.22
CA PHE A 503 0.04 -8.46 -16.51
C PHE A 503 -1.00 -8.75 -15.42
N GLU A 504 -0.94 -9.92 -14.80
CA GLU A 504 -1.84 -10.29 -13.73
C GLU A 504 -1.66 -9.38 -12.51
N PRO A 505 -2.76 -9.03 -11.84
CA PRO A 505 -2.73 -8.13 -10.70
C PRO A 505 -2.20 -8.82 -9.44
N LEU A 506 -1.68 -8.00 -8.53
CA LEU A 506 -1.76 -8.28 -7.11
C LEU A 506 -3.13 -7.79 -6.62
N THR A 507 -3.88 -8.58 -5.90
CA THR A 507 -5.15 -8.12 -5.35
C THR A 507 -4.94 -6.97 -4.35
N LEU A 508 -5.54 -5.81 -4.61
CA LEU A 508 -5.67 -4.62 -3.76
C LEU A 508 -4.42 -4.24 -2.93
N GLY A 509 -3.74 -3.17 -3.31
CA GLY A 509 -2.68 -2.55 -2.53
C GLY A 509 -1.27 -2.77 -3.07
N SER A 510 -1.12 -2.81 -4.39
CA SER A 510 0.20 -2.94 -5.04
C SER A 510 1.11 -1.77 -4.73
N LEU A 511 2.31 -2.06 -4.27
CA LEU A 511 3.38 -1.08 -4.15
C LEU A 511 4.27 -1.16 -5.36
N ILE A 512 4.23 -0.11 -6.18
CA ILE A 512 5.23 0.09 -7.23
C ILE A 512 6.48 0.63 -6.55
N THR A 513 7.59 -0.06 -6.68
CA THR A 513 8.80 0.27 -5.95
C THR A 513 9.96 0.57 -6.89
N PRO A 514 10.49 1.79 -6.91
CA PRO A 514 11.76 2.11 -7.56
C PRO A 514 12.95 1.45 -6.87
N GLY A 515 13.97 1.08 -7.66
CA GLY A 515 15.21 0.49 -7.18
C GLY A 515 16.44 0.97 -7.94
N PHE A 516 17.60 0.41 -7.61
CA PHE A 516 18.87 0.75 -8.27
C PHE A 516 18.89 0.34 -9.75
N GLY A 517 19.60 1.12 -10.57
CA GLY A 517 19.79 0.87 -11.98
C GLY A 517 18.60 1.24 -12.84
N GLY A 518 17.77 2.18 -12.40
CA GLY A 518 16.57 2.62 -13.10
C GLY A 518 15.44 1.57 -13.12
N ARG A 519 15.54 0.56 -12.24
CA ARG A 519 14.52 -0.49 -12.11
C ARG A 519 13.27 0.00 -11.41
N VAL A 520 12.14 -0.55 -11.82
CA VAL A 520 10.87 -0.44 -11.10
C VAL A 520 10.34 -1.85 -10.87
N TYR A 521 9.98 -2.15 -9.65
CA TYR A 521 9.44 -3.44 -9.26
C TYR A 521 7.94 -3.33 -9.03
N PHE A 522 7.22 -4.35 -9.49
CA PHE A 522 5.79 -4.50 -9.28
C PHE A 522 5.51 -5.90 -8.71
N PRO A 523 5.01 -6.02 -7.47
CA PRO A 523 4.63 -7.30 -6.92
C PRO A 523 3.34 -7.80 -7.58
N THR A 524 3.27 -9.11 -7.79
CA THR A 524 2.11 -9.81 -8.34
C THR A 524 1.73 -11.00 -7.45
N GLY A 525 0.55 -11.57 -7.65
CA GLY A 525 0.13 -12.77 -6.92
C GLY A 525 1.05 -13.98 -7.12
N LYS A 526 1.83 -14.02 -8.21
CA LYS A 526 2.77 -15.11 -8.53
C LYS A 526 4.24 -14.81 -8.19
N GLY A 527 4.55 -13.57 -7.83
CA GLY A 527 5.90 -13.11 -7.58
C GLY A 527 6.04 -11.62 -7.83
N PHE A 528 7.06 -11.19 -8.54
CA PHE A 528 7.23 -9.79 -8.92
C PHE A 528 7.72 -9.65 -10.35
N ILE A 529 7.51 -8.46 -10.90
CA ILE A 529 8.01 -8.04 -12.20
C ILE A 529 9.02 -6.92 -11.97
N ALA A 530 10.22 -7.05 -12.54
CA ALA A 530 11.22 -5.99 -12.63
C ALA A 530 11.13 -5.34 -14.01
N MET A 531 11.08 -4.02 -14.05
CA MET A 531 10.93 -3.26 -15.30
C MET A 531 11.99 -2.17 -15.39
N GLN A 532 12.36 -1.83 -16.61
CA GLN A 532 13.20 -0.69 -16.94
C GLN A 532 12.68 -0.01 -18.21
N VAL A 533 12.67 1.31 -18.21
CA VAL A 533 12.33 2.10 -19.40
C VAL A 533 13.61 2.45 -20.14
N MET A 534 13.60 2.29 -21.45
CA MET A 534 14.70 2.69 -22.34
C MET A 534 14.14 3.54 -23.49
N PRO A 535 14.89 4.50 -24.02
CA PRO A 535 14.52 5.16 -25.25
C PRO A 535 14.30 4.11 -26.34
N ALA A 536 13.19 4.21 -27.07
CA ALA A 536 12.94 3.32 -28.18
C ALA A 536 14.01 3.51 -29.27
N PRO A 537 14.46 2.44 -29.94
CA PRO A 537 15.37 2.59 -31.06
C PRO A 537 14.79 3.55 -32.10
N THR A 538 15.55 4.55 -32.49
CA THR A 538 15.18 5.39 -33.64
C THR A 538 15.16 4.49 -34.87
N ALA A 539 14.01 4.40 -35.53
CA ALA A 539 13.96 3.71 -36.81
C ALA A 539 15.03 4.33 -37.72
N GLN A 540 16.04 3.53 -38.07
CA GLN A 540 16.97 3.94 -39.12
C GLN A 540 16.11 4.14 -40.39
N LYS A 541 16.00 5.39 -40.83
CA LYS A 541 15.34 5.76 -42.09
C LYS A 541 16.16 5.29 -43.28
#